data_7d431a7f683ad93b03c9168b17fed438
#
_entry.id   7d431a7f683ad93b03c9168b17fed438
#
_cell.length_a   1.000
_cell.length_b   1.000
_cell.length_c   1.000
_cell.angle_alpha   90.00
_cell.angle_beta   90.00
_cell.angle_gamma   90.00
#
_symmetry.space_group_name_H-M   'P 1'
#
loop_
_entity.id
_entity.type
_entity.pdbx_description
1 polymer ?
#
loop_
_entity_poly.entity_id
_entity_poly.type
_entity_poly.pdbx_seq_one_letter_code
_entity_poly.pdbx_strand_id
1 'polypeptide(L)'
;MGFANLEDLLAIEKEIKWEDRDLPSTLFGLLSRTANSFPNRPAVSYQILSGPKDKAETLTWSELQTKTVQAANMFRSLGVGSEDVVAYILPNANETVLTLLGGAIAGIANPINPLLDPEQIGAILRETNAKVVVTMKAFPKSDVPQKAAKA
;
A
#
# COMPACT_ATOMS: atom_id res chain seq x y z
N MET A 1 -22.70 -3.65 -17.44
CA MET A 1 -23.26 -2.35 -17.04
C MET A 1 -22.16 -1.31 -17.14
N GLY A 2 -22.43 -0.15 -17.73
CA GLY A 2 -21.52 0.98 -17.70
C GLY A 2 -21.61 1.69 -16.34
N PHE A 3 -20.54 2.35 -15.95
CA PHE A 3 -20.46 3.18 -14.76
C PHE A 3 -20.10 4.60 -15.22
N ALA A 4 -21.06 5.29 -15.81
CA ALA A 4 -20.80 6.54 -16.51
C ALA A 4 -21.36 7.79 -15.81
N ASN A 5 -22.36 7.63 -14.94
CA ASN A 5 -23.04 8.73 -14.28
C ASN A 5 -23.61 8.33 -12.92
N LEU A 6 -24.19 9.30 -12.19
CA LEU A 6 -24.75 9.09 -10.85
C LEU A 6 -25.93 8.12 -10.84
N GLU A 7 -26.72 8.08 -11.91
CA GLU A 7 -27.89 7.19 -12.00
C GLU A 7 -27.44 5.73 -12.07
N ASP A 8 -26.36 5.42 -12.81
CA ASP A 8 -25.76 4.10 -12.87
C ASP A 8 -25.24 3.67 -11.49
N LEU A 9 -24.60 4.57 -10.75
CA LEU A 9 -24.15 4.33 -9.38
C LEU A 9 -25.32 3.96 -8.47
N LEU A 10 -26.35 4.81 -8.44
CA LEU A 10 -27.53 4.59 -7.61
C LEU A 10 -28.30 3.31 -7.98
N ALA A 11 -28.31 2.94 -9.25
CA ALA A 11 -28.91 1.68 -9.70
C ALA A 11 -28.16 0.47 -9.16
N ILE A 12 -26.80 0.49 -9.23
CA ILE A 12 -25.92 -0.58 -8.70
C ILE A 12 -26.07 -0.69 -7.17
N GLU A 13 -26.14 0.43 -6.46
CA GLU A 13 -26.31 0.44 -5.00
C GLU A 13 -27.67 -0.11 -4.56
N LYS A 14 -28.71 0.13 -5.35
CA LYS A 14 -30.07 -0.37 -5.10
C LYS A 14 -30.25 -1.85 -5.44
N GLU A 15 -29.42 -2.39 -6.33
CA GLU A 15 -29.54 -3.78 -6.80
C GLU A 15 -29.35 -4.78 -5.66
N ILE A 16 -28.31 -4.56 -4.84
CA ILE A 16 -27.97 -5.40 -3.67
C ILE A 16 -27.43 -4.47 -2.58
N LYS A 17 -27.92 -4.61 -1.36
CA LYS A 17 -27.37 -3.87 -0.22
C LYS A 17 -25.88 -4.21 -0.04
N TRP A 18 -25.12 -3.28 0.48
CA TRP A 18 -23.67 -3.45 0.65
C TRP A 18 -23.34 -4.66 1.54
N GLU A 19 -24.11 -4.84 2.62
CA GLU A 19 -23.96 -5.93 3.59
C GLU A 19 -24.24 -7.32 2.98
N ASP A 20 -25.08 -7.38 1.94
CA ASP A 20 -25.48 -8.61 1.26
C ASP A 20 -24.53 -8.98 0.11
N ARG A 21 -23.52 -8.12 -0.20
CA ARG A 21 -22.51 -8.41 -1.20
C ARG A 21 -21.51 -9.41 -0.66
N ASP A 22 -21.20 -10.42 -1.46
CA ASP A 22 -20.13 -11.40 -1.15
C ASP A 22 -18.74 -10.75 -1.26
N LEU A 23 -18.43 -9.85 -0.33
CA LEU A 23 -17.12 -9.19 -0.23
C LEU A 23 -16.43 -9.61 1.07
N PRO A 24 -15.13 -9.93 1.02
CA PRO A 24 -14.34 -10.13 2.22
C PRO A 24 -14.36 -8.88 3.11
N SER A 25 -14.53 -9.08 4.41
CA SER A 25 -14.57 -7.98 5.39
C SER A 25 -13.22 -7.33 5.68
N THR A 26 -12.12 -7.91 5.18
CA THR A 26 -10.76 -7.42 5.41
C THR A 26 -9.97 -7.31 4.12
N LEU A 27 -9.01 -6.38 4.10
CA LEU A 27 -8.06 -6.24 3.00
C LEU A 27 -7.29 -7.54 2.72
N PHE A 28 -6.88 -8.25 3.79
CA PHE A 28 -6.22 -9.56 3.65
C PHE A 28 -7.13 -10.60 2.99
N GLY A 29 -8.40 -10.66 3.39
CA GLY A 29 -9.38 -11.56 2.79
C GLY A 29 -9.60 -11.26 1.30
N LEU A 30 -9.69 -9.98 0.93
CA LEU A 30 -9.84 -9.55 -0.47
C LEU A 30 -8.61 -9.93 -1.31
N LEU A 31 -7.41 -9.65 -0.80
CA LEU A 31 -6.16 -10.01 -1.45
C LEU A 31 -6.03 -11.53 -1.64
N SER A 32 -6.35 -12.29 -0.58
CA SER A 32 -6.30 -13.77 -0.61
C SER A 32 -7.28 -14.36 -1.61
N ARG A 33 -8.52 -13.87 -1.65
CA ARG A 33 -9.53 -14.31 -2.63
C ARG A 33 -9.06 -14.07 -4.05
N THR A 34 -8.50 -12.89 -4.33
CA THR A 34 -8.01 -12.54 -5.66
C THR A 34 -6.80 -13.37 -6.06
N ALA A 35 -5.85 -13.56 -5.14
CA ALA A 35 -4.66 -14.38 -5.38
C ALA A 35 -5.00 -15.85 -5.63
N ASN A 36 -5.97 -16.40 -4.91
CA ASN A 36 -6.45 -17.77 -5.13
C ASN A 36 -7.18 -17.91 -6.48
N SER A 37 -7.94 -16.90 -6.89
CA SER A 37 -8.69 -16.94 -8.16
C SER A 37 -7.81 -16.72 -9.38
N PHE A 38 -6.76 -15.90 -9.25
CA PHE A 38 -5.92 -15.47 -10.38
C PHE A 38 -4.41 -15.48 -10.06
N PRO A 39 -3.84 -16.59 -9.52
CA PRO A 39 -2.51 -16.60 -8.92
C PRO A 39 -1.41 -16.09 -9.86
N ASN A 40 -1.49 -16.45 -11.12
CA ASN A 40 -0.45 -16.19 -12.13
C ASN A 40 -0.69 -14.92 -12.96
N ARG A 41 -1.82 -14.19 -12.72
CA ARG A 41 -2.05 -12.93 -13.44
C ARG A 41 -1.19 -11.81 -12.86
N PRO A 42 -0.73 -10.86 -13.69
CA PRO A 42 -0.08 -9.65 -13.21
C PRO A 42 -0.98 -8.89 -12.23
N ALA A 43 -0.43 -8.51 -11.09
CA ALA A 43 -1.11 -7.73 -10.06
C ALA A 43 -0.58 -6.29 -10.01
N VAL A 44 0.73 -6.14 -9.96
CA VAL A 44 1.42 -4.85 -9.89
C VAL A 44 2.63 -4.90 -10.81
N SER A 45 2.83 -3.85 -11.58
CA SER A 45 4.02 -3.67 -12.42
C SER A 45 4.60 -2.30 -12.16
N TYR A 46 5.90 -2.25 -11.92
CA TYR A 46 6.64 -1.01 -11.76
C TYR A 46 7.77 -0.93 -12.80
N GLN A 47 7.93 0.25 -13.38
CA GLN A 47 8.95 0.55 -14.37
C GLN A 47 9.67 1.85 -13.95
N ILE A 48 10.97 1.77 -13.71
CA ILE A 48 11.76 2.92 -13.25
C ILE A 48 11.88 3.98 -14.34
N LEU A 49 12.13 3.54 -15.57
CA LEU A 49 12.25 4.40 -16.74
C LEU A 49 11.09 4.13 -17.68
N SER A 50 10.49 5.16 -18.21
CA SER A 50 9.29 5.08 -19.06
C SER A 50 9.58 4.78 -20.54
N GLY A 51 10.77 4.29 -20.85
CA GLY A 51 11.15 3.92 -22.22
C GLY A 51 10.43 2.65 -22.67
N PRO A 52 10.07 2.53 -23.97
CA PRO A 52 9.29 1.40 -24.48
C PRO A 52 10.04 0.04 -24.43
N LYS A 53 11.34 0.07 -24.20
CA LYS A 53 12.19 -1.12 -24.06
C LYS A 53 12.63 -1.39 -22.61
N ASP A 54 12.27 -0.52 -21.68
CA ASP A 54 12.65 -0.69 -20.29
C ASP A 54 11.82 -1.79 -19.65
N LYS A 55 12.48 -2.64 -18.88
CA LYS A 55 11.83 -3.77 -18.21
C LYS A 55 10.98 -3.27 -17.05
N ALA A 56 9.75 -3.72 -16.98
CA ALA A 56 8.92 -3.60 -15.80
C ALA A 56 9.23 -4.76 -14.83
N GLU A 57 9.30 -4.45 -13.56
CA GLU A 57 9.24 -5.45 -12.50
C GLU A 57 7.78 -5.73 -12.16
N THR A 58 7.34 -6.95 -12.44
CA THR A 58 5.93 -7.34 -12.27
C THR A 58 5.81 -8.39 -11.19
N LEU A 59 4.87 -8.19 -10.28
CA LEU A 59 4.43 -9.19 -9.31
C LEU A 59 3.10 -9.79 -9.78
N THR A 60 2.99 -11.10 -9.72
CA THR A 60 1.72 -11.81 -9.87
C THR A 60 0.89 -11.65 -8.59
N TRP A 61 -0.41 -11.99 -8.64
CA TRP A 61 -1.27 -11.96 -7.45
C TRP A 61 -0.76 -12.87 -6.33
N SER A 62 -0.23 -14.05 -6.66
CA SER A 62 0.36 -14.96 -5.67
C SER A 62 1.62 -14.38 -5.03
N GLU A 63 2.51 -13.77 -5.82
CA GLU A 63 3.72 -13.11 -5.32
C GLU A 63 3.38 -11.88 -4.49
N LEU A 64 2.42 -11.05 -4.94
CA LEU A 64 1.95 -9.89 -4.19
C LEU A 64 1.42 -10.32 -2.82
N GLN A 65 0.55 -11.33 -2.76
CA GLN A 65 0.03 -11.85 -1.50
C GLN A 65 1.15 -12.34 -0.58
N THR A 66 2.05 -13.19 -1.10
CA THR A 66 3.16 -13.76 -0.32
C THR A 66 4.04 -12.66 0.26
N LYS A 67 4.48 -11.71 -0.57
CA LYS A 67 5.33 -10.60 -0.13
C LYS A 67 4.61 -9.64 0.84
N THR A 68 3.31 -9.42 0.64
CA THR A 68 2.48 -8.62 1.56
C THR A 68 2.39 -9.27 2.94
N VAL A 69 2.20 -10.60 3.00
CA VAL A 69 2.19 -11.36 4.27
C VAL A 69 3.55 -11.28 4.96
N GLN A 70 4.64 -11.40 4.20
CA GLN A 70 6.00 -11.23 4.74
C GLN A 70 6.20 -9.83 5.33
N ALA A 71 5.76 -8.79 4.63
CA ALA A 71 5.83 -7.40 5.13
C ALA A 71 4.98 -7.22 6.39
N ALA A 72 3.75 -7.73 6.44
CA ALA A 72 2.90 -7.66 7.61
C ALA A 72 3.52 -8.39 8.82
N ASN A 73 4.10 -9.57 8.61
CA ASN A 73 4.79 -10.32 9.66
C ASN A 73 6.05 -9.60 10.15
N MET A 74 6.79 -8.95 9.25
CA MET A 74 7.92 -8.09 9.63
C MET A 74 7.45 -6.95 10.55
N PHE A 75 6.39 -6.22 10.19
CA PHE A 75 5.86 -5.16 11.02
C PHE A 75 5.39 -5.67 12.39
N ARG A 76 4.72 -6.81 12.44
CA ARG A 76 4.34 -7.46 13.70
C ARG A 76 5.54 -7.86 14.54
N SER A 77 6.62 -8.34 13.94
CA SER A 77 7.87 -8.66 14.68
C SER A 77 8.53 -7.41 15.26
N LEU A 78 8.26 -6.23 14.70
CA LEU A 78 8.63 -4.93 15.25
C LEU A 78 7.64 -4.41 16.31
N GLY A 79 6.65 -5.21 16.69
CA GLY A 79 5.66 -4.91 17.70
C GLY A 79 4.44 -4.13 17.21
N VAL A 80 4.21 -4.02 15.89
CA VAL A 80 3.02 -3.34 15.34
C VAL A 80 1.77 -4.17 15.61
N GLY A 81 0.80 -3.59 16.31
CA GLY A 81 -0.53 -4.12 16.54
C GLY A 81 -1.60 -3.36 15.73
N SER A 82 -2.88 -3.70 15.93
CA SER A 82 -4.01 -3.16 15.15
C SER A 82 -4.15 -1.65 15.18
N GLU A 83 -3.76 -1.02 16.30
CA GLU A 83 -3.88 0.42 16.53
C GLU A 83 -2.56 1.18 16.27
N ASP A 84 -1.48 0.47 15.93
CA ASP A 84 -0.17 1.07 15.69
C ASP A 84 -0.01 1.51 14.24
N VAL A 85 0.68 2.64 14.05
CA VAL A 85 0.88 3.24 12.74
C VAL A 85 2.21 2.82 12.13
N VAL A 86 2.15 2.35 10.90
CA VAL A 86 3.28 2.17 9.98
C VAL A 86 3.28 3.33 9.01
N ALA A 87 4.09 4.34 9.27
CA ALA A 87 4.29 5.45 8.34
C ALA A 87 5.31 5.08 7.26
N TYR A 88 5.15 5.63 6.06
CA TYR A 88 6.15 5.42 5.02
C TYR A 88 6.33 6.66 4.13
N ILE A 89 7.59 6.87 3.73
CA ILE A 89 8.04 7.95 2.88
C ILE A 89 8.81 7.30 1.73
N LEU A 90 8.07 6.88 0.72
CA LEU A 90 8.59 6.09 -0.40
C LEU A 90 8.14 6.69 -1.75
N PRO A 91 8.93 6.56 -2.82
CA PRO A 91 8.48 6.82 -4.17
C PRO A 91 7.55 5.71 -4.64
N ASN A 92 6.94 5.89 -5.80
CA ASN A 92 6.22 4.79 -6.45
C ASN A 92 7.18 3.65 -6.79
N ALA A 93 6.92 2.48 -6.21
CA ALA A 93 7.69 1.25 -6.41
C ALA A 93 6.86 0.04 -5.96
N ASN A 94 7.28 -1.18 -6.29
CA ASN A 94 6.62 -2.39 -5.77
C ASN A 94 6.68 -2.45 -4.24
N GLU A 95 7.80 -2.03 -3.64
CA GLU A 95 7.99 -1.95 -2.19
C GLU A 95 6.99 -1.02 -1.50
N THR A 96 6.58 0.05 -2.17
CA THR A 96 5.57 0.99 -1.66
C THR A 96 4.21 0.31 -1.55
N VAL A 97 3.83 -0.47 -2.56
CA VAL A 97 2.59 -1.27 -2.52
C VAL A 97 2.66 -2.32 -1.42
N LEU A 98 3.80 -3.01 -1.29
CA LEU A 98 4.00 -4.02 -0.24
C LEU A 98 3.95 -3.40 1.17
N THR A 99 4.52 -2.21 1.34
CA THR A 99 4.49 -1.47 2.59
C THR A 99 3.08 -1.00 2.95
N LEU A 100 2.35 -0.46 1.97
CA LEU A 100 0.95 -0.06 2.14
C LEU A 100 0.07 -1.24 2.58
N LEU A 101 0.09 -2.32 1.80
CA LEU A 101 -0.75 -3.49 2.05
C LEU A 101 -0.34 -4.23 3.34
N GLY A 102 0.97 -4.44 3.53
CA GLY A 102 1.50 -5.09 4.73
C GLY A 102 1.26 -4.28 5.99
N GLY A 103 1.44 -2.96 5.92
CA GLY A 103 1.14 -2.03 7.01
C GLY A 103 -0.34 -2.02 7.38
N ALA A 104 -1.24 -1.97 6.38
CA ALA A 104 -2.68 -2.00 6.60
C ALA A 104 -3.21 -3.36 7.11
N ILE A 105 -2.48 -4.45 6.88
CA ILE A 105 -2.79 -5.78 7.44
C ILE A 105 -2.26 -5.93 8.88
N ALA A 106 -1.11 -5.32 9.18
CA ALA A 106 -0.50 -5.40 10.51
C ALA A 106 -1.12 -4.40 11.49
N GLY A 107 -1.44 -3.19 11.03
CA GLY A 107 -1.93 -2.07 11.80
C GLY A 107 -2.56 -1.01 10.89
N ILE A 108 -2.12 0.25 11.01
CA ILE A 108 -2.59 1.40 10.25
C ILE A 108 -1.46 1.87 9.31
N ALA A 109 -1.69 1.82 8.00
CA ALA A 109 -0.73 2.33 7.03
C ALA A 109 -0.92 3.85 6.84
N ASN A 110 0.16 4.63 6.99
CA ASN A 110 0.16 6.08 6.84
C ASN A 110 1.15 6.54 5.74
N PRO A 111 0.67 6.79 4.51
CA PRO A 111 1.51 7.34 3.44
C PRO A 111 1.83 8.82 3.69
N ILE A 112 3.11 9.16 3.68
CA ILE A 112 3.59 10.54 3.82
C ILE A 112 4.18 11.00 2.48
N ASN A 113 3.76 12.18 2.02
CA ASN A 113 4.26 12.75 0.78
C ASN A 113 5.77 13.07 0.91
N PRO A 114 6.64 12.49 0.06
CA PRO A 114 8.09 12.74 0.10
C PRO A 114 8.50 14.17 -0.28
N LEU A 115 7.59 14.98 -0.83
CA LEU A 115 7.85 16.38 -1.17
C LEU A 115 7.76 17.33 0.03
N LEU A 116 7.20 16.88 1.15
CA LEU A 116 7.14 17.67 2.38
C LEU A 116 8.54 17.95 2.94
N ASP A 117 8.67 19.02 3.71
CA ASP A 117 9.90 19.30 4.45
C ASP A 117 10.01 18.45 5.74
N PRO A 118 11.19 18.36 6.37
CA PRO A 118 11.41 17.52 7.55
C PRO A 118 10.51 17.92 8.74
N GLU A 119 10.18 19.19 8.91
CA GLU A 119 9.34 19.67 10.02
C GLU A 119 7.89 19.19 9.86
N GLN A 120 7.37 19.26 8.63
CA GLN A 120 6.03 18.77 8.30
C GLN A 120 5.95 17.25 8.46
N ILE A 121 6.95 16.52 7.98
CA ILE A 121 7.05 15.06 8.15
C ILE A 121 7.07 14.72 9.64
N GLY A 122 7.94 15.37 10.43
CA GLY A 122 8.02 15.16 11.86
C GLY A 122 6.73 15.49 12.61
N ALA A 123 6.00 16.52 12.19
CA ALA A 123 4.68 16.84 12.75
C ALA A 123 3.67 15.69 12.51
N ILE A 124 3.61 15.17 11.29
CA ILE A 124 2.73 14.02 10.95
C ILE A 124 3.12 12.77 11.75
N LEU A 125 4.42 12.46 11.84
CA LEU A 125 4.88 11.30 12.60
C LEU A 125 4.51 11.38 14.08
N ARG A 126 4.63 12.55 14.69
CA ARG A 126 4.23 12.79 16.09
C ARG A 126 2.71 12.73 16.28
N GLU A 127 1.95 13.40 15.40
CA GLU A 127 0.49 13.42 15.46
C GLU A 127 -0.10 12.01 15.35
N THR A 128 0.45 11.20 14.46
CA THR A 128 -0.01 9.82 14.26
C THR A 128 0.61 8.81 15.22
N ASN A 129 1.53 9.25 16.08
CA ASN A 129 2.30 8.37 16.97
C ASN A 129 2.89 7.17 16.21
N ALA A 130 3.54 7.45 15.07
CA ALA A 130 4.05 6.41 14.18
C ALA A 130 5.06 5.51 14.89
N LYS A 131 4.78 4.21 14.94
CA LYS A 131 5.62 3.21 15.59
C LYS A 131 6.76 2.74 14.71
N VAL A 132 6.52 2.67 13.41
CA VAL A 132 7.51 2.27 12.41
C VAL A 132 7.49 3.30 11.28
N VAL A 133 8.66 3.71 10.82
CA VAL A 133 8.83 4.54 9.62
C VAL A 133 9.61 3.77 8.58
N VAL A 134 9.01 3.58 7.41
CA VAL A 134 9.64 2.93 6.26
C VAL A 134 10.10 4.00 5.28
N THR A 135 11.37 3.97 4.93
CA THR A 135 11.95 4.87 3.93
C THR A 135 13.00 4.14 3.10
N MET A 136 13.46 4.76 2.03
CA MET A 136 14.52 4.22 1.20
C MET A 136 15.91 4.51 1.82
N LYS A 137 16.87 3.63 1.60
CA LYS A 137 18.25 3.84 2.04
C LYS A 137 18.96 4.93 1.24
N ALA A 138 18.83 4.90 -0.07
CA ALA A 138 19.37 5.89 -1.00
C ALA A 138 18.63 5.78 -2.35
N PHE A 139 18.42 6.92 -3.01
CA PHE A 139 17.93 6.96 -4.38
C PHE A 139 18.61 8.14 -5.11
N PRO A 140 19.10 7.94 -6.34
CA PRO A 140 19.78 9.01 -7.08
C PRO A 140 18.91 10.27 -7.17
N LYS A 141 19.49 11.41 -6.80
CA LYS A 141 18.84 12.73 -6.81
C LYS A 141 17.63 12.87 -5.87
N SER A 142 17.53 12.04 -4.83
CA SER A 142 16.47 12.13 -3.82
C SER A 142 17.06 12.46 -2.44
N ASP A 143 16.42 13.37 -1.73
CA ASP A 143 16.73 13.78 -0.35
C ASP A 143 15.79 13.13 0.69
N VAL A 144 14.93 12.23 0.25
CA VAL A 144 13.94 11.55 1.13
C VAL A 144 14.58 10.86 2.33
N PRO A 145 15.69 10.10 2.21
CA PRO A 145 16.33 9.49 3.37
C PRO A 145 16.81 10.52 4.40
N GLN A 146 17.37 11.64 3.91
CA GLN A 146 17.86 12.73 4.76
C GLN A 146 16.72 13.47 5.47
N LYS A 147 15.60 13.67 4.77
CA LYS A 147 14.39 14.25 5.36
C LYS A 147 13.79 13.35 6.42
N ALA A 148 13.66 12.05 6.15
CA ALA A 148 13.18 11.07 7.12
C ALA A 148 14.05 10.96 8.37
N ALA A 149 15.38 11.10 8.22
CA ALA A 149 16.31 11.05 9.35
C ALA A 149 16.30 12.34 10.20
N LYS A 150 15.82 13.46 9.67
CA LYS A 150 15.71 14.74 10.39
C LYS A 150 14.35 14.96 11.03
N ALA A 151 13.33 14.28 10.56
CA ALA A 151 11.97 14.35 11.07
C ALA A 151 11.79 13.60 12.39
#